data_456365af3764fd63a8fa8b3f676338f1
#
_entry.id   456365af3764fd63a8fa8b3f676338f1
#
_cell.length_a   1.000
_cell.length_b   1.000
_cell.length_c   1.000
_cell.angle_alpha   90.00
_cell.angle_beta   90.00
_cell.angle_gamma   90.00
#
_symmetry.space_group_name_H-M   'P 1'
#
loop_
_entity.id
_entity.type
_entity.pdbx_description
1 polymer ?
#
loop_
_entity_poly.entity_id
_entity_poly.type
_entity_poly.pdbx_seq_one_letter_code
_entity_poly.pdbx_strand_id
1 'polypeptide(L)'
;ILELSDASGSRGMVAGQFLDMEGEHKQLTLAELQTIHANKTGRLLAYPFITAGLILELQADIAQLLKKIGKKLGLAFQVRDDILDLIADFEALGKTPQKDLVAEKSTYPALLGLEESKALLTSELDACEDLLDQITAACDFDPRAIKKLIEGLRIDG
;
A
#
# COMPACT_ATOMS: atom_id res chain seq x y z
N ILE A 1 -1.58 11.41 19.66
CA ILE A 1 -0.28 12.06 19.39
C ILE A 1 0.81 11.01 19.21
N LEU A 2 0.99 10.04 20.14
CA LEU A 2 2.05 9.03 20.05
C LEU A 2 2.01 8.23 18.73
N GLU A 3 0.86 7.72 18.34
CA GLU A 3 0.67 6.96 17.09
C GLU A 3 1.05 7.79 15.84
N LEU A 4 0.68 9.09 15.81
CA LEU A 4 1.06 9.96 14.71
C LEU A 4 2.57 10.20 14.67
N SER A 5 3.19 10.46 15.82
CA SER A 5 4.63 10.64 15.92
C SER A 5 5.40 9.39 15.49
N ASP A 6 4.89 8.19 15.82
CA ASP A 6 5.50 6.93 15.39
C ASP A 6 5.31 6.69 13.88
N ALA A 7 4.12 6.98 13.35
CA ALA A 7 3.83 6.81 11.92
C ALA A 7 4.61 7.80 11.03
N SER A 8 4.81 9.05 11.47
CA SER A 8 5.49 10.08 10.69
C SER A 8 6.99 10.22 10.99
N GLY A 9 7.42 9.78 12.16
CA GLY A 9 8.78 10.01 12.67
C GLY A 9 9.85 9.07 12.13
N SER A 10 10.96 8.99 12.87
CA SER A 10 12.16 8.22 12.52
C SER A 10 11.97 6.71 12.52
N ARG A 11 10.82 6.20 12.97
CA ARG A 11 10.39 4.80 12.87
C ARG A 11 9.30 4.56 11.84
N GLY A 12 8.88 5.61 11.15
CA GLY A 12 7.81 5.60 10.16
C GLY A 12 8.22 6.27 8.86
N MET A 13 7.46 7.29 8.45
CA MET A 13 7.62 7.95 7.15
C MET A 13 9.04 8.51 6.93
N VAL A 14 9.64 9.17 7.95
CA VAL A 14 11.00 9.71 7.82
C VAL A 14 12.03 8.62 7.60
N ALA A 15 11.91 7.47 8.32
CA ALA A 15 12.78 6.33 8.06
C ALA A 15 12.58 5.77 6.63
N GLY A 16 11.34 5.67 6.18
CA GLY A 16 11.03 5.23 4.82
C GLY A 16 11.61 6.14 3.76
N GLN A 17 11.52 7.46 3.95
CA GLN A 17 12.12 8.45 3.05
C GLN A 17 13.65 8.34 3.02
N PHE A 18 14.28 8.13 4.16
CA PHE A 18 15.72 7.92 4.24
C PHE A 18 16.16 6.65 3.48
N LEU A 19 15.45 5.54 3.68
CA LEU A 19 15.72 4.28 2.98
C LEU A 19 15.49 4.41 1.45
N ASP A 20 14.48 5.15 1.04
CA ASP A 20 14.19 5.45 -0.36
C ASP A 20 15.37 6.20 -1.02
N MET A 21 15.86 7.26 -0.37
CA MET A 21 17.04 8.00 -0.84
C MET A 21 18.30 7.14 -0.88
N GLU A 22 18.51 6.29 0.13
CA GLU A 22 19.63 5.34 0.11
C GLU A 22 19.51 4.26 -0.96
N GLY A 23 18.27 3.94 -1.37
CA GLY A 23 17.93 2.99 -2.42
C GLY A 23 18.09 3.55 -3.84
N GLU A 24 18.18 4.88 -3.99
CA GLU A 24 18.41 5.51 -5.29
C GLU A 24 19.66 4.94 -5.98
N HIS A 25 19.54 4.62 -7.26
CA HIS A 25 20.60 4.01 -8.08
C HIS A 25 21.07 2.62 -7.62
N LYS A 26 20.32 1.94 -6.75
CA LYS A 26 20.57 0.54 -6.36
C LYS A 26 19.47 -0.37 -6.94
N GLN A 27 19.85 -1.59 -7.22
CA GLN A 27 18.88 -2.65 -7.51
C GLN A 27 18.37 -3.20 -6.18
N LEU A 28 17.16 -2.80 -5.80
CA LEU A 28 16.51 -3.29 -4.59
C LEU A 28 15.91 -4.68 -4.81
N THR A 29 15.94 -5.48 -3.78
CA THR A 29 15.10 -6.68 -3.69
C THR A 29 13.65 -6.30 -3.41
N LEU A 30 12.71 -7.21 -3.70
CA LEU A 30 11.29 -7.00 -3.38
C LEU A 30 11.08 -6.72 -1.88
N ALA A 31 11.81 -7.39 -0.98
CA ALA A 31 11.70 -7.19 0.46
C ALA A 31 12.18 -5.79 0.90
N GLU A 32 13.24 -5.27 0.29
CA GLU A 32 13.71 -3.92 0.53
C GLU A 32 12.72 -2.88 0.03
N LEU A 33 12.19 -3.03 -1.19
CA LEU A 33 11.14 -2.16 -1.74
C LEU A 33 9.91 -2.15 -0.84
N GLN A 34 9.42 -3.31 -0.42
CA GLN A 34 8.29 -3.43 0.50
C GLN A 34 8.56 -2.73 1.84
N THR A 35 9.78 -2.82 2.35
CA THR A 35 10.18 -2.15 3.60
C THR A 35 10.16 -0.64 3.45
N ILE A 36 10.68 -0.11 2.35
CA ILE A 36 10.64 1.32 2.02
C ILE A 36 9.20 1.80 1.96
N HIS A 37 8.36 1.16 1.16
CA HIS A 37 6.97 1.55 0.94
C HIS A 37 6.11 1.41 2.21
N ALA A 38 6.32 0.35 3.00
CA ALA A 38 5.63 0.16 4.27
C ALA A 38 5.91 1.30 5.26
N ASN A 39 7.13 1.83 5.28
CA ASN A 39 7.49 2.96 6.15
C ASN A 39 7.12 4.30 5.52
N LYS A 40 7.55 4.59 4.29
CA LYS A 40 7.38 5.89 3.63
C LYS A 40 5.90 6.28 3.47
N THR A 41 5.06 5.33 3.10
CA THR A 41 3.64 5.57 2.80
C THR A 41 2.71 4.75 3.69
N GLY A 42 2.99 3.46 3.88
CA GLY A 42 2.11 2.51 4.54
C GLY A 42 1.79 2.87 5.99
N ARG A 43 2.76 3.39 6.76
CA ARG A 43 2.56 3.82 8.15
C ARG A 43 1.51 4.92 8.28
N LEU A 44 1.59 5.95 7.43
CA LEU A 44 0.63 7.07 7.45
C LEU A 44 -0.74 6.65 6.91
N LEU A 45 -0.81 5.77 5.90
CA LEU A 45 -2.08 5.23 5.41
C LEU A 45 -2.74 4.30 6.43
N ALA A 46 -1.98 3.55 7.23
CA ALA A 46 -2.52 2.72 8.30
C ALA A 46 -2.95 3.53 9.55
N TYR A 47 -2.40 4.72 9.75
CA TYR A 47 -2.62 5.54 10.93
C TYR A 47 -4.12 5.81 11.23
N PRO A 48 -4.97 6.23 10.28
CA PRO A 48 -6.39 6.47 10.57
C PRO A 48 -7.13 5.20 11.03
N PHE A 49 -6.80 4.03 10.51
CA PHE A 49 -7.38 2.75 10.93
C PHE A 49 -6.97 2.39 12.37
N ILE A 50 -5.70 2.59 12.70
CA ILE A 50 -5.18 2.35 14.06
C ILE A 50 -5.82 3.30 15.06
N THR A 51 -5.88 4.59 14.72
CA THR A 51 -6.45 5.61 15.62
C THR A 51 -7.96 5.50 15.77
N ALA A 52 -8.69 5.05 14.73
CA ALA A 52 -10.11 4.74 14.87
C ALA A 52 -10.34 3.66 15.92
N GLY A 53 -9.55 2.57 15.90
CA GLY A 53 -9.63 1.53 16.93
C GLY A 53 -9.38 2.04 18.35
N LEU A 54 -8.41 2.95 18.49
CA LEU A 54 -8.07 3.56 19.79
C LEU A 54 -9.12 4.56 20.29
N ILE A 55 -9.62 5.45 19.41
CA ILE A 55 -10.57 6.51 19.78
C ILE A 55 -11.95 5.92 20.09
N LEU A 56 -12.35 4.90 19.36
CA LEU A 56 -13.63 4.22 19.54
C LEU A 56 -13.56 3.11 20.61
N GLU A 57 -12.41 2.91 21.25
CA GLU A 57 -12.19 1.88 22.27
C GLU A 57 -12.66 0.49 21.82
N LEU A 58 -12.37 0.15 20.56
CA LEU A 58 -12.81 -1.11 19.97
C LEU A 58 -12.14 -2.30 20.64
N GLN A 59 -12.82 -3.45 20.62
CA GLN A 59 -12.24 -4.72 21.07
C GLN A 59 -10.94 -5.00 20.34
N ALA A 60 -9.99 -5.64 21.02
CA ALA A 60 -8.63 -5.81 20.54
C ALA A 60 -8.54 -6.57 19.20
N ASP A 61 -9.43 -7.54 18.99
CA ASP A 61 -9.51 -8.30 17.73
C ASP A 61 -9.98 -7.41 16.57
N ILE A 62 -11.02 -6.59 16.76
CA ILE A 62 -11.51 -5.63 15.76
C ILE A 62 -10.43 -4.59 15.44
N ALA A 63 -9.78 -4.02 16.46
CA ALA A 63 -8.68 -3.09 16.28
C ALA A 63 -7.52 -3.70 15.47
N GLN A 64 -7.22 -4.99 15.66
CA GLN A 64 -6.20 -5.70 14.88
C GLN A 64 -6.63 -5.92 13.42
N LEU A 65 -7.92 -6.21 13.16
CA LEU A 65 -8.44 -6.30 11.79
C LEU A 65 -8.31 -4.96 11.06
N LEU A 66 -8.72 -3.85 11.69
CA LEU A 66 -8.56 -2.51 11.13
C LEU A 66 -7.09 -2.17 10.83
N LYS A 67 -6.18 -2.50 11.74
CA LYS A 67 -4.74 -2.32 11.53
C LYS A 67 -4.21 -3.12 10.33
N LYS A 68 -4.71 -4.35 10.14
CA LYS A 68 -4.36 -5.18 8.98
C LYS A 68 -4.87 -4.56 7.68
N ILE A 69 -6.13 -4.09 7.65
CA ILE A 69 -6.70 -3.37 6.51
C ILE A 69 -5.83 -2.17 6.14
N GLY A 70 -5.50 -1.31 7.12
CA GLY A 70 -4.67 -0.14 6.86
C GLY A 70 -3.30 -0.46 6.25
N LYS A 71 -2.64 -1.55 6.71
CA LYS A 71 -1.36 -2.00 6.15
C LYS A 71 -1.50 -2.52 4.71
N LYS A 72 -2.54 -3.32 4.43
CA LYS A 72 -2.79 -3.87 3.11
C LYS A 72 -3.16 -2.78 2.11
N LEU A 73 -3.99 -1.82 2.51
CA LEU A 73 -4.29 -0.64 1.68
C LEU A 73 -3.04 0.19 1.40
N GLY A 74 -2.13 0.31 2.36
CA GLY A 74 -0.84 0.97 2.16
C GLY A 74 0.03 0.30 1.11
N LEU A 75 0.09 -1.04 1.13
CA LEU A 75 0.79 -1.82 0.10
C LEU A 75 0.09 -1.71 -1.25
N ALA A 76 -1.23 -1.93 -1.29
CA ALA A 76 -2.04 -1.83 -2.51
C ALA A 76 -1.89 -0.46 -3.18
N PHE A 77 -1.88 0.62 -2.40
CA PHE A 77 -1.69 1.98 -2.91
C PHE A 77 -0.36 2.13 -3.66
N GLN A 78 0.73 1.63 -3.09
CA GLN A 78 2.05 1.73 -3.71
C GLN A 78 2.20 0.82 -4.94
N VAL A 79 1.67 -0.39 -4.89
CA VAL A 79 1.65 -1.29 -6.05
C VAL A 79 0.87 -0.66 -7.20
N ARG A 80 -0.29 -0.05 -6.89
CA ARG A 80 -1.12 0.66 -7.87
C ARG A 80 -0.38 1.86 -8.48
N ASP A 81 0.26 2.66 -7.65
CA ASP A 81 1.02 3.85 -8.08
C ASP A 81 2.10 3.45 -9.08
N ASP A 82 2.93 2.46 -8.75
CA ASP A 82 3.97 1.92 -9.63
C ASP A 82 3.41 1.36 -10.96
N ILE A 83 2.22 0.73 -10.94
CA ILE A 83 1.56 0.23 -12.15
C ILE A 83 1.10 1.39 -13.03
N LEU A 84 0.46 2.42 -12.44
CA LEU A 84 -0.06 3.56 -13.17
C LEU A 84 1.07 4.40 -13.77
N ASP A 85 2.16 4.60 -13.05
CA ASP A 85 3.34 5.29 -13.55
C ASP A 85 3.90 4.57 -14.79
N LEU A 86 4.02 3.24 -14.74
CA LEU A 86 4.48 2.45 -15.87
C LEU A 86 3.54 2.58 -17.08
N ILE A 87 2.21 2.56 -16.87
CA ILE A 87 1.22 2.69 -17.95
C ILE A 87 1.30 4.09 -18.58
N ALA A 88 1.40 5.14 -17.74
CA ALA A 88 1.52 6.52 -18.20
C ALA A 88 2.81 6.73 -19.02
N ASP A 89 3.91 6.14 -18.62
CA ASP A 89 5.17 6.19 -19.38
C ASP A 89 5.03 5.51 -20.75
N PHE A 90 4.28 4.40 -20.85
CA PHE A 90 4.02 3.73 -22.13
C PHE A 90 3.17 4.59 -23.07
N GLU A 91 2.14 5.23 -22.56
CA GLU A 91 1.27 6.13 -23.34
C GLU A 91 2.05 7.35 -23.86
N ALA A 92 2.89 7.95 -23.01
CA ALA A 92 3.68 9.13 -23.36
C ALA A 92 4.75 8.83 -24.42
N LEU A 93 5.36 7.64 -24.39
CA LEU A 93 6.44 7.26 -25.31
C LEU A 93 5.95 6.69 -26.63
N GLY A 94 4.67 6.30 -26.75
CA GLY A 94 4.06 5.74 -28.00
C GLY A 94 4.77 4.46 -28.49
N LYS A 95 5.49 3.75 -27.64
CA LYS A 95 6.30 2.57 -27.95
C LYS A 95 6.19 1.53 -26.85
N THR A 96 6.36 0.28 -27.25
CA THR A 96 6.62 -0.83 -26.32
C THR A 96 7.83 -0.47 -25.45
N PRO A 97 7.80 -0.71 -24.13
CA PRO A 97 8.88 -0.30 -23.24
C PRO A 97 10.21 -0.88 -23.70
N GLN A 98 11.18 -0.03 -23.90
CA GLN A 98 12.55 -0.49 -23.94
C GLN A 98 12.90 -0.92 -22.52
N LYS A 99 13.42 -2.14 -22.36
CA LYS A 99 13.83 -2.72 -21.06
C LYS A 99 14.73 -1.81 -20.23
N ASP A 100 15.37 -0.83 -20.85
CA ASP A 100 16.34 0.06 -20.22
C ASP A 100 15.68 1.15 -19.36
N LEU A 101 14.45 1.61 -19.68
CA LEU A 101 13.73 2.62 -18.88
C LEU A 101 13.08 2.02 -17.61
N VAL A 102 12.73 0.74 -17.67
CA VAL A 102 12.17 0.01 -16.52
C VAL A 102 13.25 -0.33 -15.47
N ALA A 103 14.53 -0.32 -15.87
CA ALA A 103 15.64 -0.77 -15.03
C ALA A 103 16.22 0.31 -14.09
N GLU A 104 15.89 1.59 -14.26
CA GLU A 104 16.46 2.68 -13.43
C GLU A 104 15.79 2.86 -12.07
N LYS A 105 14.53 2.42 -11.91
CA LYS A 105 13.81 2.47 -10.63
C LYS A 105 13.37 1.07 -10.21
N SER A 106 13.64 0.72 -8.96
CA SER A 106 13.08 -0.49 -8.37
C SER A 106 11.60 -0.26 -8.06
N THR A 107 10.72 -0.83 -8.90
CA THR A 107 9.26 -0.78 -8.76
C THR A 107 8.68 -2.19 -8.74
N TYR A 108 7.42 -2.36 -8.30
CA TYR A 108 6.78 -3.68 -8.36
C TYR A 108 6.75 -4.24 -9.78
N PRO A 109 6.35 -3.49 -10.84
CA PRO A 109 6.40 -4.00 -12.20
C PRO A 109 7.82 -4.33 -12.70
N ALA A 110 8.84 -3.61 -12.26
CA ALA A 110 10.22 -3.90 -12.62
C ALA A 110 10.73 -5.21 -12.00
N LEU A 111 10.31 -5.51 -10.76
CA LEU A 111 10.76 -6.69 -10.02
C LEU A 111 9.92 -7.94 -10.28
N LEU A 112 8.61 -7.79 -10.46
CA LEU A 112 7.67 -8.90 -10.60
C LEU A 112 7.14 -9.07 -12.03
N GLY A 113 7.14 -8.01 -12.84
CA GLY A 113 6.37 -7.91 -14.05
C GLY A 113 5.00 -7.27 -13.81
N LEU A 114 4.40 -6.75 -14.89
CA LEU A 114 3.12 -6.02 -14.81
C LEU A 114 1.96 -6.91 -14.34
N GLU A 115 1.83 -8.10 -14.89
CA GLU A 115 0.70 -8.99 -14.57
C GLU A 115 0.75 -9.52 -13.13
N GLU A 116 1.93 -9.88 -12.64
CA GLU A 116 2.14 -10.28 -11.25
C GLU A 116 1.90 -9.10 -10.28
N SER A 117 2.24 -7.89 -10.69
CA SER A 117 1.94 -6.68 -9.90
C SER A 117 0.44 -6.40 -9.83
N LYS A 118 -0.30 -6.57 -10.93
CA LYS A 118 -1.76 -6.49 -10.95
C LYS A 118 -2.40 -7.59 -10.08
N ALA A 119 -1.88 -8.81 -10.15
CA ALA A 119 -2.35 -9.91 -9.31
C ALA A 119 -2.10 -9.63 -7.82
N LEU A 120 -0.93 -9.09 -7.46
CA LEU A 120 -0.62 -8.67 -6.09
C LEU A 120 -1.59 -7.58 -5.62
N LEU A 121 -1.84 -6.55 -6.42
CA LEU A 121 -2.79 -5.48 -6.11
C LEU A 121 -4.18 -6.06 -5.82
N THR A 122 -4.70 -6.90 -6.72
CA THR A 122 -6.01 -7.54 -6.57
C THR A 122 -6.07 -8.38 -5.29
N SER A 123 -5.07 -9.21 -5.04
CA SER A 123 -4.99 -10.05 -3.84
C SER A 123 -4.99 -9.25 -2.54
N GLU A 124 -4.28 -8.12 -2.49
CA GLU A 124 -4.25 -7.26 -1.30
C GLU A 124 -5.60 -6.56 -1.05
N LEU A 125 -6.29 -6.14 -2.13
CA LEU A 125 -7.62 -5.51 -2.05
C LEU A 125 -8.69 -6.53 -1.65
N ASP A 126 -8.68 -7.73 -2.22
CA ASP A 126 -9.60 -8.81 -1.87
C ASP A 126 -9.42 -9.22 -0.39
N ALA A 127 -8.17 -9.31 0.06
CA ALA A 127 -7.90 -9.57 1.47
C ALA A 127 -8.37 -8.43 2.40
N CYS A 128 -8.43 -7.17 1.93
CA CYS A 128 -9.05 -6.07 2.67
C CYS A 128 -10.58 -6.27 2.79
N GLU A 129 -11.24 -6.71 1.72
CA GLU A 129 -12.67 -7.01 1.74
C GLU A 129 -12.99 -8.15 2.71
N ASP A 130 -12.21 -9.24 2.67
CA ASP A 130 -12.37 -10.37 3.60
C ASP A 130 -12.23 -9.94 5.07
N LEU A 131 -11.25 -9.08 5.37
CA LEU A 131 -11.07 -8.53 6.72
C LEU A 131 -12.22 -7.61 7.12
N LEU A 132 -12.74 -6.83 6.17
CA LEU A 132 -13.87 -5.93 6.41
C LEU A 132 -15.16 -6.71 6.67
N ASP A 133 -15.39 -7.80 5.94
CA ASP A 133 -16.54 -8.69 6.17
C ASP A 133 -16.45 -9.38 7.54
N GLN A 134 -15.26 -9.73 8.03
CA GLN A 134 -15.06 -10.21 9.41
C GLN A 134 -15.46 -9.16 10.45
N ILE A 135 -15.11 -7.87 10.22
CA ILE A 135 -15.51 -6.78 11.13
C ILE A 135 -17.03 -6.61 11.13
N THR A 136 -17.66 -6.58 9.96
CA THR A 136 -19.12 -6.42 9.84
C THR A 136 -19.92 -7.59 10.43
N ALA A 137 -19.35 -8.79 10.42
CA ALA A 137 -19.93 -9.95 11.06
C ALA A 137 -19.80 -9.91 12.60
N ALA A 138 -18.79 -9.22 13.12
CA ALA A 138 -18.48 -9.19 14.55
C ALA A 138 -19.12 -8.00 15.30
N CYS A 139 -19.40 -6.90 14.62
CA CYS A 139 -19.98 -5.69 15.23
C CYS A 139 -20.84 -4.90 14.24
N ASP A 140 -21.68 -4.00 14.79
CA ASP A 140 -22.46 -3.04 13.98
C ASP A 140 -21.54 -1.96 13.42
N PHE A 141 -21.06 -2.20 12.19
CA PHE A 141 -20.11 -1.34 11.49
C PHE A 141 -20.59 -1.08 10.05
N ASP A 142 -20.60 0.18 9.64
CA ASP A 142 -20.92 0.56 8.27
C ASP A 142 -19.67 0.48 7.37
N PRO A 143 -19.56 -0.53 6.47
CA PRO A 143 -18.37 -0.74 5.65
C PRO A 143 -18.29 0.17 4.41
N ARG A 144 -19.34 0.94 4.08
CA ARG A 144 -19.47 1.61 2.78
C ARG A 144 -18.31 2.54 2.44
N ALA A 145 -17.79 3.28 3.41
CA ALA A 145 -16.67 4.20 3.18
C ALA A 145 -15.38 3.46 2.83
N ILE A 146 -15.08 2.37 3.55
CA ILE A 146 -13.88 1.56 3.29
C ILE A 146 -14.04 0.76 1.99
N LYS A 147 -15.21 0.19 1.71
CA LYS A 147 -15.49 -0.49 0.42
C LYS A 147 -15.29 0.45 -0.76
N LYS A 148 -15.75 1.71 -0.67
CA LYS A 148 -15.53 2.71 -1.71
C LYS A 148 -14.03 3.04 -1.89
N LEU A 149 -13.27 3.06 -0.80
CA LEU A 149 -11.81 3.27 -0.86
C LEU A 149 -11.12 2.09 -1.55
N ILE A 150 -11.47 0.86 -1.19
CA ILE A 150 -10.94 -0.37 -1.82
C ILE A 150 -11.23 -0.37 -3.32
N GLU A 151 -12.49 -0.12 -3.69
CA GLU A 151 -12.92 -0.05 -5.08
C GLU A 151 -12.18 1.02 -5.88
N GLY A 152 -11.95 2.20 -5.29
CA GLY A 152 -11.19 3.28 -5.92
C GLY A 152 -9.70 2.98 -6.13
N LEU A 153 -9.16 1.92 -5.52
CA LEU A 153 -7.80 1.46 -5.74
C LEU A 153 -7.69 0.36 -6.81
N ARG A 154 -8.81 -0.25 -7.21
CA ARG A 154 -8.80 -1.24 -8.30
C ARG A 154 -8.41 -0.56 -9.62
N ILE A 155 -7.71 -1.30 -10.45
CA ILE A 155 -7.37 -0.89 -11.82
C ILE A 155 -8.28 -1.71 -12.74
N ASP A 156 -9.08 -1.02 -13.53
CA ASP A 156 -9.84 -1.65 -14.62
C ASP A 156 -8.84 -2.26 -15.61
N GLY A 157 -9.08 -3.52 -15.99
CA GLY A 157 -8.20 -4.33 -16.82
C GLY A 157 -8.13 -3.88 -18.28
#